data_3eafc190f206168508ddf5452b301060
#
_entry.id   3eafc190f206168508ddf5452b301060
#
_cell.length_a   1.000
_cell.length_b   1.000
_cell.length_c   1.000
_cell.angle_alpha   90.00
_cell.angle_beta   90.00
_cell.angle_gamma   90.00
#
_symmetry.space_group_name_H-M   'P 1'
#
loop_
_entity.id
_entity.type
_entity.pdbx_description
1 polymer ?
#
loop_
_entity_poly.entity_id
_entity_poly.type
_entity_poly.pdbx_seq_one_letter_code
_entity_poly.pdbx_strand_id
1 'polypeptide(L)'
;TYIYRHYHHIGKAVCPACGFHSPDSDYLATDVNMEEGTMSLREAGTNYRYRLISDSVPNLYNMVTVIAALRQLGYSHGEIIPLLAKASITSTRYQAEQVGHVTLIRQMSKEKNALAGSRTFQYIAQRPGRKELLLMMNCLGDAHHWSENTCWIFDADFEYLKDDSVTQLVCTGARCRDYKLRLLMAGVPENRIVCQPDEFKAAECLHYTPGDDVYVLFGTDSMALSYKVYDHMKQTALQRAAEQDKKGEVQA
;
A
#
# COMPACT_ATOMS: atom_id res chain seq x y z
N THR A 1 16.94 -4.00 24.08
CA THR A 1 15.71 -3.24 24.30
C THR A 1 15.51 -2.24 23.18
N TYR A 2 14.26 -1.95 22.86
CA TYR A 2 13.90 -0.92 21.88
C TYR A 2 13.35 0.31 22.61
N ILE A 3 13.71 1.51 22.16
CA ILE A 3 13.08 2.77 22.58
C ILE A 3 11.70 2.86 21.92
N TYR A 4 11.62 2.50 20.64
CA TYR A 4 10.36 2.24 19.92
C TYR A 4 10.59 1.16 18.86
N ARG A 5 9.51 0.45 18.47
CA ARG A 5 9.54 -0.57 17.44
C ARG A 5 8.23 -0.56 16.64
N HIS A 6 8.35 -0.59 15.32
CA HIS A 6 7.24 -0.71 14.38
C HIS A 6 7.49 -1.87 13.42
N TYR A 7 6.45 -2.44 12.88
CA TYR A 7 6.52 -3.50 11.86
C TYR A 7 7.50 -4.61 12.26
N HIS A 8 7.30 -5.16 13.45
CA HIS A 8 8.06 -6.24 14.09
C HIS A 8 9.55 -5.95 14.35
N HIS A 9 10.28 -5.31 13.46
CA HIS A 9 11.74 -5.19 13.55
C HIS A 9 12.31 -3.80 13.23
N ILE A 10 11.48 -2.84 12.87
CA ILE A 10 11.92 -1.45 12.61
C ILE A 10 11.83 -0.64 13.90
N GLY A 11 12.94 -0.09 14.35
CA GLY A 11 12.93 0.70 15.58
C GLY A 11 14.30 1.22 15.98
N LYS A 12 14.31 1.99 17.06
CA LYS A 12 15.53 2.49 17.69
C LYS A 12 15.89 1.60 18.87
N ALA A 13 17.00 0.87 18.74
CA ALA A 13 17.49 -0.05 19.74
C ALA A 13 18.46 0.63 20.71
N VAL A 14 18.50 0.15 21.96
CA VAL A 14 19.52 0.50 22.94
C VAL A 14 19.92 -0.76 23.71
N CYS A 15 21.21 -0.93 23.91
CA CYS A 15 21.76 -1.98 24.77
C CYS A 15 21.74 -1.50 26.24
N PRO A 16 21.00 -2.14 27.15
CA PRO A 16 20.96 -1.72 28.54
C PRO A 16 22.26 -1.98 29.30
N ALA A 17 23.14 -2.87 28.77
CA ALA A 17 24.39 -3.21 29.44
C ALA A 17 25.55 -2.25 29.12
N CYS A 18 25.64 -1.76 27.87
CA CYS A 18 26.76 -0.94 27.42
C CYS A 18 26.36 0.42 26.85
N GLY A 19 25.07 0.73 26.76
CA GLY A 19 24.57 2.01 26.23
C GLY A 19 24.65 2.14 24.71
N PHE A 20 25.17 1.12 23.95
CA PHE A 20 25.15 1.16 22.50
C PHE A 20 23.72 1.33 22.00
N HIS A 21 23.51 2.24 21.09
CA HIS A 21 22.18 2.53 20.54
C HIS A 21 22.22 2.74 19.02
N SER A 22 21.06 2.61 18.38
CA SER A 22 20.90 2.98 16.98
C SER A 22 21.29 4.44 16.79
N PRO A 23 22.03 4.78 15.72
CA PRO A 23 22.44 6.16 15.46
C PRO A 23 21.24 7.09 15.29
N ASP A 24 21.43 8.35 15.57
CA ASP A 24 20.45 9.38 15.23
C ASP A 24 20.45 9.63 13.72
N SER A 25 19.30 10.05 13.21
CA SER A 25 19.16 10.36 11.80
C SER A 25 19.67 11.76 11.48
N ASP A 26 20.57 11.88 10.50
CA ASP A 26 21.05 13.18 10.01
C ASP A 26 19.94 13.94 9.27
N TYR A 27 19.05 13.21 8.61
CA TYR A 27 17.90 13.72 7.89
C TYR A 27 16.62 13.09 8.45
N LEU A 28 15.74 13.91 9.04
CA LEU A 28 14.53 13.42 9.68
C LEU A 28 13.31 14.18 9.17
N ALA A 29 12.38 13.47 8.53
CA ALA A 29 11.07 14.03 8.19
C ALA A 29 10.24 14.18 9.47
N THR A 30 9.73 15.39 9.70
CA THR A 30 8.84 15.76 10.81
C THR A 30 7.63 16.47 10.24
N ASP A 31 6.57 16.65 11.04
CA ASP A 31 5.37 17.42 10.68
C ASP A 31 4.81 17.06 9.30
N VAL A 32 4.75 15.75 9.02
CA VAL A 32 4.24 15.26 7.74
C VAL A 32 2.73 15.41 7.72
N ASN A 33 2.23 16.27 6.84
CA ASN A 33 0.81 16.47 6.58
C ASN A 33 0.50 16.02 5.15
N MET A 34 -0.10 14.83 5.03
CA MET A 34 -0.44 14.24 3.73
C MET A 34 -1.61 14.95 3.05
N GLU A 35 -2.54 15.53 3.82
CA GLU A 35 -3.70 16.27 3.29
C GLU A 35 -3.27 17.60 2.67
N GLU A 36 -2.42 18.36 3.36
CA GLU A 36 -1.84 19.59 2.84
C GLU A 36 -0.71 19.37 1.84
N GLY A 37 -0.22 18.14 1.72
CA GLY A 37 0.89 17.79 0.85
C GLY A 37 2.20 18.47 1.28
N THR A 38 2.51 18.48 2.58
CA THR A 38 3.72 19.14 3.12
C THR A 38 4.44 18.28 4.16
N MET A 39 5.75 18.52 4.30
CA MET A 39 6.57 18.00 5.39
C MET A 39 7.62 18.99 5.82
N SER A 40 8.11 18.88 7.04
CA SER A 40 9.36 19.49 7.50
C SER A 40 10.49 18.45 7.44
N LEU A 41 11.66 18.82 6.93
CA LEU A 41 12.88 18.03 7.01
C LEU A 41 13.84 18.70 7.98
N ARG A 42 14.25 17.98 9.02
CA ARG A 42 15.27 18.45 9.96
C ARG A 42 16.65 17.93 9.54
N GLU A 43 17.60 18.85 9.35
CA GLU A 43 19.03 18.59 9.14
C GLU A 43 19.83 19.48 10.09
N ALA A 44 20.78 18.92 10.83
CA ALA A 44 21.64 19.63 11.78
C ALA A 44 20.88 20.61 12.71
N GLY A 45 19.71 20.20 13.21
CA GLY A 45 18.87 20.98 14.12
C GLY A 45 17.98 22.05 13.44
N THR A 46 18.12 22.27 12.14
CA THR A 46 17.30 23.25 11.38
C THR A 46 16.20 22.52 10.60
N ASN A 47 14.97 23.09 10.62
CA ASN A 47 13.83 22.55 9.87
C ASN A 47 13.65 23.31 8.56
N TYR A 48 13.44 22.55 7.49
CA TYR A 48 13.18 23.05 6.13
C TYR A 48 11.86 22.50 5.64
N ARG A 49 10.95 23.37 5.18
CA ARG A 49 9.63 22.97 4.70
C ARG A 49 9.68 22.58 3.23
N TYR A 50 9.10 21.43 2.92
CA TYR A 50 9.00 20.87 1.58
C TYR A 50 7.55 20.59 1.22
N ARG A 51 7.22 20.73 -0.07
CA ARG A 51 5.99 20.21 -0.64
C ARG A 51 6.19 18.74 -0.97
N LEU A 52 5.24 17.88 -0.60
CA LEU A 52 5.25 16.48 -1.01
C LEU A 52 4.96 16.38 -2.51
N ILE A 53 5.70 15.50 -3.19
CA ILE A 53 5.50 15.21 -4.62
C ILE A 53 4.48 14.09 -4.84
N SER A 54 3.97 13.48 -3.77
CA SER A 54 2.98 12.42 -3.76
C SER A 54 2.41 12.25 -2.35
N ASP A 55 1.19 11.78 -2.25
CA ASP A 55 0.49 11.38 -1.01
C ASP A 55 0.83 9.96 -0.54
N SER A 56 1.82 9.33 -1.15
CA SER A 56 2.22 7.95 -0.86
C SER A 56 3.40 7.92 0.12
N VAL A 57 3.26 7.16 1.21
CA VAL A 57 4.33 6.99 2.22
C VAL A 57 5.65 6.47 1.61
N PRO A 58 5.69 5.48 0.70
CA PRO A 58 6.93 5.10 0.03
C PRO A 58 7.62 6.24 -0.72
N ASN A 59 6.84 7.14 -1.32
CA ASN A 59 7.39 8.30 -2.02
C ASN A 59 7.92 9.36 -1.05
N LEU A 60 7.38 9.46 0.16
CA LEU A 60 7.95 10.28 1.22
C LEU A 60 9.39 9.83 1.55
N TYR A 61 9.62 8.53 1.75
CA TYR A 61 10.96 8.00 1.98
C TYR A 61 11.90 8.22 0.78
N ASN A 62 11.41 8.01 -0.44
CA ASN A 62 12.18 8.29 -1.65
C ASN A 62 12.57 9.78 -1.70
N MET A 63 11.65 10.68 -1.37
CA MET A 63 11.90 12.12 -1.36
C MET A 63 12.96 12.51 -0.33
N VAL A 64 12.88 12.00 0.90
CA VAL A 64 13.91 12.22 1.94
C VAL A 64 15.27 11.71 1.47
N THR A 65 15.30 10.52 0.84
CA THR A 65 16.55 9.94 0.30
C THR A 65 17.15 10.81 -0.81
N VAL A 66 16.32 11.30 -1.73
CA VAL A 66 16.77 12.21 -2.80
C VAL A 66 17.33 13.52 -2.23
N ILE A 67 16.62 14.12 -1.25
CA ILE A 67 17.09 15.34 -0.60
C ILE A 67 18.46 15.08 0.09
N ALA A 68 18.57 14.00 0.85
CA ALA A 68 19.82 13.65 1.51
C ALA A 68 20.98 13.47 0.50
N ALA A 69 20.72 12.77 -0.61
CA ALA A 69 21.72 12.59 -1.67
C ALA A 69 22.14 13.93 -2.31
N LEU A 70 21.19 14.79 -2.64
CA LEU A 70 21.49 16.11 -3.21
C LEU A 70 22.26 17.00 -2.22
N ARG A 71 21.92 16.94 -0.93
CA ARG A 71 22.67 17.63 0.13
C ARG A 71 24.12 17.15 0.20
N GLN A 72 24.36 15.85 0.12
CA GLN A 72 25.71 15.27 0.10
C GLN A 72 26.49 15.64 -1.18
N LEU A 73 25.79 15.92 -2.29
CA LEU A 73 26.37 16.44 -3.52
C LEU A 73 26.64 17.96 -3.49
N GLY A 74 26.30 18.65 -2.38
CA GLY A 74 26.59 20.07 -2.15
C GLY A 74 25.48 21.04 -2.51
N TYR A 75 24.30 20.55 -2.94
CA TYR A 75 23.16 21.42 -3.20
C TYR A 75 22.55 21.95 -1.90
N SER A 76 22.22 23.24 -1.85
CA SER A 76 21.53 23.85 -0.72
C SER A 76 20.03 23.52 -0.70
N HIS A 77 19.38 23.60 0.47
CA HIS A 77 17.90 23.50 0.55
C HIS A 77 17.19 24.55 -0.32
N GLY A 78 17.76 25.75 -0.42
CA GLY A 78 17.22 26.81 -1.27
C GLY A 78 17.18 26.45 -2.76
N GLU A 79 18.11 25.62 -3.23
CA GLU A 79 18.10 25.09 -4.60
C GLU A 79 17.18 23.87 -4.75
N ILE A 80 17.14 22.98 -3.77
CA ILE A 80 16.36 21.73 -3.84
C ILE A 80 14.85 21.97 -3.74
N ILE A 81 14.41 22.86 -2.82
CA ILE A 81 12.98 23.11 -2.58
C ILE A 81 12.22 23.50 -3.86
N PRO A 82 12.65 24.50 -4.64
CA PRO A 82 11.92 24.91 -5.85
C PRO A 82 11.97 23.87 -6.96
N LEU A 83 13.00 23.02 -7.00
CA LEU A 83 13.08 21.94 -7.98
C LEU A 83 12.10 20.80 -7.66
N LEU A 84 12.05 20.38 -6.39
CA LEU A 84 11.11 19.34 -5.97
C LEU A 84 9.66 19.83 -6.02
N ALA A 85 9.39 21.11 -5.79
CA ALA A 85 8.04 21.67 -5.92
C ALA A 85 7.48 21.59 -7.35
N LYS A 86 8.35 21.51 -8.37
CA LYS A 86 8.00 21.32 -9.79
C LYS A 86 8.00 19.87 -10.23
N ALA A 87 8.54 18.96 -9.42
CA ALA A 87 8.62 17.55 -9.76
C ALA A 87 7.22 16.92 -9.69
N SER A 88 6.96 16.02 -10.62
CA SER A 88 5.77 15.17 -10.61
C SER A 88 6.20 13.71 -10.74
N ILE A 89 5.49 12.83 -10.04
CA ILE A 89 5.70 11.37 -10.16
C ILE A 89 4.65 10.84 -11.12
N THR A 90 5.09 10.08 -12.11
CA THR A 90 4.19 9.36 -13.00
C THR A 90 3.39 8.34 -12.17
N SER A 91 2.07 8.39 -12.24
CA SER A 91 1.15 7.60 -11.40
C SER A 91 1.04 6.12 -11.81
N THR A 92 2.16 5.49 -12.18
CA THR A 92 2.18 4.07 -12.55
C THR A 92 1.89 3.12 -11.37
N ARG A 93 2.03 3.61 -10.13
CA ARG A 93 1.94 2.82 -8.90
C ARG A 93 0.62 2.97 -8.17
N TYR A 94 -0.14 4.01 -8.46
CA TYR A 94 -1.43 4.32 -7.86
C TYR A 94 -2.37 4.90 -8.92
N GLN A 95 -3.58 4.41 -8.95
CA GLN A 95 -4.67 4.92 -9.79
C GLN A 95 -5.97 4.74 -9.03
N ALA A 96 -6.79 5.76 -8.98
CA ALA A 96 -8.12 5.71 -8.38
C ALA A 96 -9.12 6.40 -9.31
N GLU A 97 -10.28 5.79 -9.49
CA GLU A 97 -11.36 6.35 -10.29
C GLU A 97 -12.73 5.87 -9.78
N GLN A 98 -13.76 6.69 -9.92
CA GLN A 98 -15.12 6.31 -9.66
C GLN A 98 -15.65 5.47 -10.82
N VAL A 99 -16.14 4.26 -10.54
CA VAL A 99 -16.69 3.34 -11.54
C VAL A 99 -17.99 2.75 -11.01
N GLY A 100 -19.10 3.10 -11.67
CA GLY A 100 -20.44 2.77 -11.13
C GLY A 100 -20.62 3.31 -9.72
N HIS A 101 -20.94 2.44 -8.77
CA HIS A 101 -21.20 2.81 -7.38
C HIS A 101 -20.01 2.67 -6.43
N VAL A 102 -18.80 2.34 -6.93
CA VAL A 102 -17.60 2.11 -6.13
C VAL A 102 -16.44 2.98 -6.59
N THR A 103 -15.47 3.21 -5.69
CA THR A 103 -14.17 3.76 -6.07
C THR A 103 -13.20 2.61 -6.33
N LEU A 104 -12.79 2.41 -7.58
CA LEU A 104 -11.75 1.42 -7.89
C LEU A 104 -10.36 2.01 -7.70
N ILE A 105 -9.52 1.28 -7.00
CA ILE A 105 -8.15 1.71 -6.66
C ILE A 105 -7.16 0.61 -7.04
N ARG A 106 -6.23 0.96 -7.92
CA ARG A 106 -5.10 0.11 -8.27
C ARG A 106 -3.86 0.66 -7.57
N GLN A 107 -3.32 -0.11 -6.63
CA GLN A 107 -2.20 0.32 -5.79
C GLN A 107 -1.09 -0.72 -5.75
N MET A 108 0.14 -0.27 -6.03
CA MET A 108 1.31 -1.11 -5.86
C MET A 108 1.61 -1.31 -4.37
N SER A 109 1.61 -2.58 -3.95
CA SER A 109 2.17 -3.03 -2.69
C SER A 109 3.42 -3.83 -3.03
N LYS A 110 4.61 -3.30 -2.74
CA LYS A 110 5.86 -3.98 -3.10
C LYS A 110 5.95 -5.31 -2.36
N GLU A 111 5.59 -6.40 -3.05
CA GLU A 111 5.88 -7.75 -2.59
C GLU A 111 7.37 -7.91 -2.33
N LYS A 112 7.75 -8.90 -1.54
CA LYS A 112 9.14 -9.17 -1.10
C LYS A 112 9.74 -8.06 -0.22
N ASN A 113 8.93 -7.05 0.17
CA ASN A 113 9.30 -5.99 1.10
C ASN A 113 8.25 -5.85 2.20
N ALA A 114 8.50 -6.51 3.33
CA ALA A 114 7.58 -6.55 4.46
C ALA A 114 7.21 -5.16 4.98
N LEU A 115 8.17 -4.22 5.03
CA LEU A 115 7.92 -2.85 5.46
C LEU A 115 6.96 -2.12 4.52
N ALA A 116 7.19 -2.21 3.20
CA ALA A 116 6.34 -1.55 2.21
C ALA A 116 4.92 -2.14 2.21
N GLY A 117 4.79 -3.47 2.35
CA GLY A 117 3.50 -4.15 2.50
C GLY A 117 2.76 -3.69 3.75
N SER A 118 3.41 -3.70 4.91
CA SER A 118 2.84 -3.26 6.20
C SER A 118 2.34 -1.81 6.12
N ARG A 119 3.13 -0.93 5.51
CA ARG A 119 2.74 0.48 5.31
C ARG A 119 1.52 0.63 4.41
N THR A 120 1.44 -0.16 3.35
CA THR A 120 0.27 -0.17 2.47
C THR A 120 -0.98 -0.62 3.23
N PHE A 121 -0.89 -1.70 4.00
CA PHE A 121 -2.02 -2.20 4.80
C PHE A 121 -2.44 -1.20 5.88
N GLN A 122 -1.48 -0.61 6.58
CA GLN A 122 -1.76 0.45 7.57
C GLN A 122 -2.48 1.63 6.93
N TYR A 123 -1.98 2.13 5.80
CA TYR A 123 -2.58 3.24 5.07
C TYR A 123 -4.03 2.94 4.68
N ILE A 124 -4.29 1.74 4.11
CA ILE A 124 -5.63 1.33 3.72
C ILE A 124 -6.57 1.25 4.95
N ALA A 125 -6.12 0.62 6.04
CA ALA A 125 -6.92 0.49 7.25
C ALA A 125 -7.29 1.85 7.86
N GLN A 126 -6.39 2.83 7.81
CA GLN A 126 -6.60 4.17 8.36
C GLN A 126 -7.50 5.08 7.50
N ARG A 127 -7.72 4.74 6.23
CA ARG A 127 -8.64 5.53 5.40
C ARG A 127 -10.08 5.37 5.88
N PRO A 128 -10.90 6.45 5.77
CA PRO A 128 -12.32 6.34 6.08
C PRO A 128 -13.04 5.44 5.07
N GLY A 129 -14.25 5.00 5.42
CA GLY A 129 -15.10 4.18 4.56
C GLY A 129 -14.75 2.69 4.59
N ARG A 130 -15.58 1.89 3.93
CA ARG A 130 -15.42 0.44 3.82
C ARG A 130 -14.54 0.07 2.64
N LYS A 131 -13.85 -1.05 2.73
CA LYS A 131 -12.88 -1.49 1.71
C LYS A 131 -13.05 -2.97 1.38
N GLU A 132 -12.93 -3.27 0.11
CA GLU A 132 -12.78 -4.62 -0.42
C GLU A 132 -11.41 -4.71 -1.10
N LEU A 133 -10.65 -5.77 -0.88
CA LEU A 133 -9.27 -5.88 -1.38
C LEU A 133 -9.06 -7.16 -2.19
N LEU A 134 -8.52 -7.00 -3.39
CA LEU A 134 -7.93 -8.08 -4.18
C LEU A 134 -6.41 -8.09 -3.94
N LEU A 135 -5.90 -9.13 -3.30
CA LEU A 135 -4.47 -9.31 -3.02
C LEU A 135 -3.82 -10.09 -4.18
N MET A 136 -3.30 -9.36 -5.17
CA MET A 136 -2.63 -9.88 -6.35
C MET A 136 -1.11 -9.65 -6.26
N MET A 137 -0.56 -9.89 -5.08
CA MET A 137 0.87 -9.86 -4.82
C MET A 137 1.43 -11.25 -5.06
N ASN A 138 2.70 -11.39 -5.43
CA ASN A 138 3.31 -12.71 -5.65
C ASN A 138 2.66 -13.54 -6.77
N CYS A 139 2.17 -12.91 -7.79
CA CYS A 139 1.83 -13.61 -9.01
C CYS A 139 3.15 -13.94 -9.71
N LEU A 140 3.50 -15.23 -9.72
CA LEU A 140 4.63 -15.72 -10.49
C LEU A 140 4.31 -15.44 -11.97
N GLY A 141 5.03 -14.51 -12.57
CA GLY A 141 4.97 -14.35 -14.03
C GLY A 141 5.56 -15.59 -14.71
N ASP A 142 5.12 -15.90 -15.92
CA ASP A 142 5.61 -17.03 -16.72
C ASP A 142 7.14 -17.05 -16.90
N ALA A 143 7.80 -15.93 -16.64
CA ALA A 143 9.26 -15.77 -16.75
C ALA A 143 10.05 -16.32 -15.53
N HIS A 144 9.39 -16.66 -14.43
CA HIS A 144 10.06 -17.06 -13.19
C HIS A 144 9.91 -18.57 -12.96
N HIS A 145 10.99 -19.31 -13.18
CA HIS A 145 11.02 -20.78 -13.00
C HIS A 145 11.62 -21.24 -11.66
N TRP A 146 11.86 -20.32 -10.71
CA TRP A 146 12.42 -20.63 -9.39
C TRP A 146 11.42 -20.40 -8.26
N SER A 147 11.63 -21.07 -7.14
CA SER A 147 10.87 -20.82 -5.92
C SER A 147 11.17 -19.44 -5.36
N GLU A 148 10.16 -18.68 -5.04
CA GLU A 148 10.31 -17.39 -4.37
C GLU A 148 10.45 -17.56 -2.86
N ASN A 149 11.25 -16.67 -2.25
CA ASN A 149 11.28 -16.52 -0.81
C ASN A 149 9.99 -15.83 -0.35
N THR A 150 9.16 -16.55 0.41
CA THR A 150 7.88 -16.08 0.94
C THR A 150 7.96 -15.58 2.39
N CYS A 151 9.15 -15.55 3.01
CA CYS A 151 9.31 -15.13 4.41
C CYS A 151 8.74 -13.74 4.67
N TRP A 152 8.81 -12.84 3.70
CA TRP A 152 8.28 -11.49 3.82
C TRP A 152 6.78 -11.44 4.16
N ILE A 153 6.00 -12.46 3.78
CA ILE A 153 4.56 -12.59 4.10
C ILE A 153 4.38 -12.68 5.62
N PHE A 154 5.30 -13.36 6.31
CA PHE A 154 5.26 -13.52 7.77
C PHE A 154 5.87 -12.34 8.52
N ASP A 155 6.72 -11.57 7.86
CA ASP A 155 7.32 -10.35 8.41
C ASP A 155 6.44 -9.09 8.20
N ALA A 156 5.48 -9.13 7.28
CA ALA A 156 4.57 -8.03 7.04
C ALA A 156 3.38 -8.04 8.01
N ASP A 157 2.94 -6.84 8.43
CA ASP A 157 1.84 -6.63 9.37
C ASP A 157 0.47 -6.74 8.68
N PHE A 158 0.06 -7.95 8.34
CA PHE A 158 -1.30 -8.25 7.84
C PHE A 158 -2.37 -7.98 8.91
N GLU A 159 -1.98 -7.79 10.15
CA GLU A 159 -2.83 -7.47 11.30
C GLU A 159 -3.64 -6.19 11.08
N TYR A 160 -3.16 -5.25 10.27
CA TYR A 160 -3.94 -4.07 9.88
C TYR A 160 -5.21 -4.43 9.08
N LEU A 161 -5.18 -5.55 8.33
CA LEU A 161 -6.30 -5.97 7.49
C LEU A 161 -7.46 -6.64 8.27
N LYS A 162 -7.29 -6.88 9.57
CA LYS A 162 -8.39 -7.32 10.44
C LYS A 162 -9.37 -6.21 10.80
N ASP A 163 -9.03 -4.95 10.53
CA ASP A 163 -9.91 -3.80 10.77
C ASP A 163 -11.30 -4.04 10.18
N ASP A 164 -12.34 -3.65 10.91
CA ASP A 164 -13.73 -3.90 10.52
C ASP A 164 -14.15 -3.15 9.25
N SER A 165 -13.44 -2.10 8.89
CA SER A 165 -13.66 -1.40 7.63
C SER A 165 -13.21 -2.19 6.41
N VAL A 166 -12.34 -3.21 6.57
CA VAL A 166 -11.95 -4.16 5.51
C VAL A 166 -12.96 -5.30 5.49
N THR A 167 -13.93 -5.22 4.60
CA THR A 167 -15.11 -6.09 4.59
C THR A 167 -14.89 -7.39 3.84
N GLN A 168 -13.98 -7.39 2.84
CA GLN A 168 -13.65 -8.57 2.06
C GLN A 168 -12.18 -8.56 1.63
N LEU A 169 -11.57 -9.73 1.60
CA LEU A 169 -10.22 -9.98 1.15
C LEU A 169 -10.23 -11.17 0.18
N VAL A 170 -9.90 -10.91 -1.08
CA VAL A 170 -9.77 -11.95 -2.10
C VAL A 170 -8.28 -12.18 -2.37
N CYS A 171 -7.79 -13.36 -2.03
CA CYS A 171 -6.41 -13.78 -2.29
C CYS A 171 -6.34 -14.47 -3.64
N THR A 172 -5.40 -14.07 -4.51
CA THR A 172 -5.27 -14.65 -5.84
C THR A 172 -3.83 -15.03 -6.20
N GLY A 173 -3.67 -15.68 -7.35
CA GLY A 173 -2.39 -16.16 -7.85
C GLY A 173 -1.93 -17.47 -7.19
N ALA A 174 -0.72 -17.89 -7.53
CA ALA A 174 -0.14 -19.16 -7.08
C ALA A 174 -0.02 -19.27 -5.55
N ARG A 175 0.07 -18.14 -4.85
CA ARG A 175 0.24 -18.05 -3.38
C ARG A 175 -1.05 -17.68 -2.63
N CYS A 176 -2.20 -17.77 -3.26
CA CYS A 176 -3.47 -17.38 -2.63
C CYS A 176 -3.73 -18.10 -1.30
N ARG A 177 -3.31 -19.36 -1.16
CA ARG A 177 -3.45 -20.14 0.08
C ARG A 177 -2.50 -19.67 1.18
N ASP A 178 -1.29 -19.26 0.83
CA ASP A 178 -0.32 -18.73 1.79
C ASP A 178 -0.84 -17.39 2.36
N TYR A 179 -1.41 -16.53 1.52
CA TYR A 179 -2.07 -15.30 1.97
C TYR A 179 -3.30 -15.59 2.83
N LYS A 180 -4.15 -16.56 2.45
CA LYS A 180 -5.28 -16.96 3.30
C LYS A 180 -4.80 -17.40 4.67
N LEU A 181 -3.79 -18.26 4.73
CA LEU A 181 -3.21 -18.71 5.99
C LEU A 181 -2.68 -17.54 6.82
N ARG A 182 -1.93 -16.63 6.18
CA ARG A 182 -1.37 -15.47 6.88
C ARG A 182 -2.46 -14.52 7.40
N LEU A 183 -3.53 -14.30 6.66
CA LEU A 183 -4.68 -13.49 7.10
C LEU A 183 -5.40 -14.13 8.31
N LEU A 184 -5.57 -15.45 8.30
CA LEU A 184 -6.13 -16.17 9.45
C LEU A 184 -5.22 -16.03 10.69
N MET A 185 -3.90 -16.12 10.52
CA MET A 185 -2.92 -15.89 11.60
C MET A 185 -2.95 -14.43 12.11
N ALA A 186 -3.27 -13.47 11.24
CA ALA A 186 -3.44 -12.06 11.61
C ALA A 186 -4.76 -11.80 12.36
N GLY A 187 -5.64 -12.79 12.47
CA GLY A 187 -6.93 -12.67 13.14
C GLY A 187 -8.05 -12.13 12.25
N VAL A 188 -7.88 -12.16 10.93
CA VAL A 188 -8.97 -11.82 10.01
C VAL A 188 -10.03 -12.93 10.05
N PRO A 189 -11.33 -12.61 10.22
CA PRO A 189 -12.40 -13.60 10.19
C PRO A 189 -12.45 -14.36 8.85
N GLU A 190 -12.55 -15.69 8.90
CA GLU A 190 -12.50 -16.54 7.69
C GLU A 190 -13.59 -16.20 6.68
N ASN A 191 -14.76 -15.79 7.15
CA ASN A 191 -15.88 -15.40 6.29
C ASN A 191 -15.63 -14.13 5.45
N ARG A 192 -14.57 -13.37 5.74
CA ARG A 192 -14.12 -12.22 4.92
C ARG A 192 -13.09 -12.63 3.88
N ILE A 193 -12.58 -13.88 3.88
CA ILE A 193 -11.45 -14.30 3.07
C ILE A 193 -11.91 -15.26 1.98
N VAL A 194 -11.67 -14.89 0.72
CA VAL A 194 -11.86 -15.74 -0.45
C VAL A 194 -10.49 -16.12 -1.03
N CYS A 195 -10.33 -17.35 -1.49
CA CYS A 195 -9.12 -17.82 -2.16
C CYS A 195 -9.49 -18.30 -3.56
N GLN A 196 -9.08 -17.57 -4.58
CA GLN A 196 -9.31 -17.87 -5.99
C GLN A 196 -7.99 -17.68 -6.76
N PRO A 197 -7.34 -18.78 -7.23
CA PRO A 197 -6.05 -18.70 -7.90
C PRO A 197 -6.04 -17.90 -9.22
N ASP A 198 -7.13 -17.93 -9.98
CA ASP A 198 -7.26 -17.20 -11.23
C ASP A 198 -7.59 -15.73 -10.94
N GLU A 199 -6.78 -14.81 -11.43
CA GLU A 199 -6.84 -13.38 -11.09
C GLU A 199 -8.11 -12.70 -11.62
N PHE A 200 -8.61 -13.10 -12.79
CA PHE A 200 -9.83 -12.55 -13.36
C PHE A 200 -11.08 -13.05 -12.60
N LYS A 201 -11.13 -14.35 -12.33
CA LYS A 201 -12.20 -14.92 -11.50
C LYS A 201 -12.15 -14.38 -10.06
N ALA A 202 -10.94 -14.10 -9.54
CA ALA A 202 -10.79 -13.49 -8.23
C ALA A 202 -11.37 -12.06 -8.21
N ALA A 203 -11.19 -11.28 -9.26
CA ALA A 203 -11.82 -9.99 -9.41
C ALA A 203 -13.36 -10.08 -9.40
N GLU A 204 -13.94 -11.14 -9.97
CA GLU A 204 -15.39 -11.40 -9.96
C GLU A 204 -15.93 -11.80 -8.57
N CYS A 205 -15.05 -12.30 -7.67
CA CYS A 205 -15.43 -12.67 -6.31
C CYS A 205 -15.66 -11.45 -5.39
N LEU A 206 -15.19 -10.27 -5.76
CA LEU A 206 -15.42 -9.04 -5.00
C LEU A 206 -16.92 -8.68 -5.04
N HIS A 207 -17.42 -8.08 -3.95
CA HIS A 207 -18.83 -7.74 -3.83
C HIS A 207 -19.20 -6.48 -4.62
N TYR A 208 -18.24 -5.54 -4.79
CA TYR A 208 -18.49 -4.22 -5.36
C TYR A 208 -19.65 -3.51 -4.67
N THR A 209 -19.57 -3.47 -3.34
CA THR A 209 -20.63 -2.87 -2.50
C THR A 209 -20.69 -1.36 -2.75
N PRO A 210 -21.89 -0.79 -3.04
CA PRO A 210 -22.03 0.63 -3.27
C PRO A 210 -21.43 1.49 -2.16
N GLY A 211 -20.60 2.47 -2.55
CA GLY A 211 -19.90 3.37 -1.65
C GLY A 211 -18.59 2.84 -1.09
N ASP A 212 -18.21 1.58 -1.37
CA ASP A 212 -16.94 1.01 -0.90
C ASP A 212 -15.78 1.39 -1.83
N ASP A 213 -14.58 1.49 -1.22
CA ASP A 213 -13.31 1.52 -1.95
C ASP A 213 -12.90 0.08 -2.28
N VAL A 214 -12.70 -0.23 -3.56
CA VAL A 214 -12.34 -1.56 -4.05
C VAL A 214 -10.92 -1.54 -4.58
N TYR A 215 -10.01 -2.21 -3.88
CA TYR A 215 -8.58 -2.19 -4.18
C TYR A 215 -8.15 -3.42 -4.96
N VAL A 216 -7.23 -3.23 -5.91
CA VAL A 216 -6.30 -4.27 -6.35
C VAL A 216 -4.89 -3.91 -5.89
N LEU A 217 -4.34 -4.73 -5.01
CA LEU A 217 -2.96 -4.61 -4.54
C LEU A 217 -2.08 -5.54 -5.37
N PHE A 218 -1.10 -4.97 -6.06
CA PHE A 218 -0.24 -5.71 -6.98
C PHE A 218 1.23 -5.48 -6.69
N GLY A 219 2.04 -6.45 -7.08
CA GLY A 219 3.49 -6.40 -6.98
C GLY A 219 4.18 -5.87 -8.25
N THR A 220 5.49 -5.72 -8.16
CA THR A 220 6.32 -5.26 -9.27
C THR A 220 6.23 -6.19 -10.48
N ASP A 221 6.29 -7.50 -10.21
CA ASP A 221 6.29 -8.55 -11.24
C ASP A 221 4.91 -8.70 -11.92
N SER A 222 3.85 -8.34 -11.20
CA SER A 222 2.46 -8.40 -11.70
C SER A 222 1.95 -7.08 -12.27
N MET A 223 2.81 -6.08 -12.48
CA MET A 223 2.39 -4.75 -12.95
C MET A 223 1.59 -4.80 -14.25
N ALA A 224 2.07 -5.50 -15.27
CA ALA A 224 1.38 -5.60 -16.56
C ALA A 224 0.03 -6.32 -16.44
N LEU A 225 -0.02 -7.40 -15.62
CA LEU A 225 -1.25 -8.13 -15.35
C LEU A 225 -2.24 -7.27 -14.57
N SER A 226 -1.77 -6.44 -13.65
CA SER A 226 -2.63 -5.58 -12.84
C SER A 226 -3.47 -4.59 -13.66
N TYR A 227 -2.97 -4.11 -14.78
CA TYR A 227 -3.77 -3.27 -15.70
C TYR A 227 -4.92 -4.06 -16.32
N LYS A 228 -4.65 -5.29 -16.78
CA LYS A 228 -5.68 -6.15 -17.38
C LYS A 228 -6.76 -6.53 -16.37
N VAL A 229 -6.34 -6.91 -15.17
CA VAL A 229 -7.27 -7.23 -14.06
C VAL A 229 -8.07 -6.00 -13.65
N TYR A 230 -7.44 -4.84 -13.57
CA TYR A 230 -8.12 -3.58 -13.25
C TYR A 230 -9.17 -3.20 -14.29
N ASP A 231 -8.86 -3.36 -15.59
CA ASP A 231 -9.84 -3.13 -16.65
C ASP A 231 -11.01 -4.13 -16.58
N HIS A 232 -10.74 -5.40 -16.22
CA HIS A 232 -11.79 -6.38 -15.97
C HIS A 232 -12.65 -6.00 -14.75
N MET A 233 -12.02 -5.52 -13.66
CA MET A 233 -12.73 -5.01 -12.48
C MET A 233 -13.67 -3.85 -12.83
N LYS A 234 -13.25 -2.94 -13.72
CA LYS A 234 -14.13 -1.85 -14.21
C LYS A 234 -15.39 -2.38 -14.87
N GLN A 235 -15.22 -3.35 -15.77
CA GLN A 235 -16.38 -3.97 -16.47
C GLN A 235 -17.31 -4.65 -15.45
N THR A 236 -16.76 -5.40 -14.52
CA THR A 236 -17.52 -6.07 -13.45
C THR A 236 -18.25 -5.07 -12.57
N ALA A 237 -17.60 -3.98 -12.16
CA ALA A 237 -18.21 -2.93 -11.34
C ALA A 237 -19.38 -2.25 -12.04
N LEU A 238 -19.27 -1.96 -13.35
CA LEU A 238 -20.35 -1.38 -14.14
C LEU A 238 -21.53 -2.35 -14.30
N GLN A 239 -21.25 -3.65 -14.51
CA GLN A 239 -22.29 -4.67 -14.58
C GLN A 239 -23.05 -4.79 -13.25
N ARG A 240 -22.32 -4.83 -12.11
CA ARG A 240 -22.93 -4.88 -10.77
C ARG A 240 -23.75 -3.64 -10.47
N ALA A 241 -23.28 -2.44 -10.84
CA ALA A 241 -24.03 -1.20 -10.68
C ALA A 241 -25.36 -1.26 -11.47
N ALA A 242 -25.33 -1.67 -12.74
CA ALA A 242 -26.53 -1.79 -13.57
C ALA A 242 -27.54 -2.84 -13.03
N GLU A 243 -27.06 -3.94 -12.43
CA GLU A 243 -27.92 -4.94 -11.78
C GLU A 243 -28.57 -4.42 -10.51
N GLN A 244 -27.85 -3.59 -9.74
CA GLN A 244 -28.33 -2.97 -8.51
C GLN A 244 -29.39 -1.92 -8.82
N ASP A 245 -29.19 -1.07 -9.83
CA ASP A 245 -30.13 -0.05 -10.27
C ASP A 245 -31.47 -0.67 -10.68
N LYS A 246 -31.41 -1.75 -11.51
CA LYS A 246 -32.62 -2.48 -11.91
C LYS A 246 -33.38 -3.09 -10.75
N LYS A 247 -32.67 -3.59 -9.71
CA LYS A 247 -33.35 -4.13 -8.51
C LYS A 247 -33.99 -3.03 -7.67
N GLY A 248 -33.37 -1.85 -7.61
CA GLY A 248 -33.95 -0.67 -6.93
C GLY A 248 -35.24 -0.17 -7.61
N GLU A 249 -35.27 -0.16 -8.95
CA GLU A 249 -36.45 0.26 -9.74
C GLU A 249 -37.64 -0.70 -9.59
N VAL A 250 -37.41 -2.01 -9.37
CA VAL A 250 -38.47 -3.02 -9.19
C VAL A 250 -39.08 -2.98 -7.77
N GLN A 251 -38.36 -2.38 -6.79
CA GLN A 251 -38.83 -2.29 -5.40
C GLN A 251 -39.41 -0.92 -5.03
N ALA A 252 -39.34 0.07 -5.91
CA ALA A 252 -39.94 1.40 -5.77
C ALA A 252 -41.29 1.49 -6.48
#